data_4ecade6d08c2157217cb95e1c37e6d07
#
_entry.id   4ecade6d08c2157217cb95e1c37e6d07
#
_cell.length_a   1.000
_cell.length_b   1.000
_cell.length_c   1.000
_cell.angle_alpha   90.00
_cell.angle_beta   90.00
_cell.angle_gamma   90.00
#
_symmetry.space_group_name_H-M   'P 1'
#
loop_
_entity.id
_entity.type
_entity.pdbx_description
1 polymer ?
#
loop_
_entity_poly.entity_id
_entity_poly.type
_entity_poly.pdbx_seq_one_letter_code
_entity_poly.pdbx_strand_id
1 'polypeptide(L)'
;MNIKVFTESVIAIYLEKGGTVHHDITLDIFQLIENNESLLSDYQSLAKHYKEVNPTIGKTIREHFDLRNDKTRLVNGQCKLIKNYMRFHNKA
;
A
#
# COMPACT_ATOMS: atom_id res chain seq x y z
N MET A 1 14.29 0.24 8.87
CA MET A 1 13.49 0.49 7.65
C MET A 1 12.32 1.39 8.01
N ASN A 2 12.04 2.39 7.19
CA ASN A 2 10.85 3.22 7.37
C ASN A 2 9.80 2.88 6.31
N ILE A 3 8.59 3.42 6.47
CA ILE A 3 7.46 3.09 5.59
C ILE A 3 7.75 3.52 4.14
N LYS A 4 8.36 4.68 3.96
CA LYS A 4 8.67 5.18 2.62
C LYS A 4 9.65 4.26 1.89
N VAL A 5 10.74 3.86 2.54
CA VAL A 5 11.73 2.95 1.96
C VAL A 5 11.10 1.60 1.64
N PHE A 6 10.29 1.07 2.55
CA PHE A 6 9.56 -0.17 2.31
C PHE A 6 8.67 -0.05 1.08
N THR A 7 7.88 1.03 0.98
CA THR A 7 6.95 1.24 -0.13
C THR A 7 7.70 1.35 -1.46
N GLU A 8 8.82 2.07 -1.49
CA GLU A 8 9.64 2.18 -2.70
C GLU A 8 10.18 0.82 -3.13
N SER A 9 10.57 -0.04 -2.19
CA SER A 9 10.99 -1.41 -2.48
C SER A 9 9.84 -2.23 -3.08
N VAL A 10 8.64 -2.09 -2.54
CA VAL A 10 7.46 -2.79 -3.06
C VAL A 10 7.12 -2.32 -4.48
N ILE A 11 7.20 -1.00 -4.72
CA ILE A 11 6.97 -0.44 -6.05
C ILE A 11 7.95 -1.06 -7.06
N ALA A 12 9.24 -1.17 -6.69
CA ALA A 12 10.23 -1.77 -7.57
C ALA A 12 9.87 -3.22 -7.93
N ILE A 13 9.46 -4.01 -6.95
CA ILE A 13 9.03 -5.40 -7.17
C ILE A 13 7.78 -5.43 -8.05
N TYR A 14 6.82 -4.56 -7.81
CA TYR A 14 5.59 -4.46 -8.60
C TYR A 14 5.91 -4.23 -10.08
N LEU A 15 6.81 -3.29 -10.37
CA LEU A 15 7.20 -2.97 -11.75
C LEU A 15 7.98 -4.12 -12.39
N GLU A 16 8.87 -4.78 -11.65
CA GLU A 16 9.61 -5.94 -12.14
C GLU A 16 8.69 -7.09 -12.56
N LYS A 17 7.58 -7.24 -11.87
CA LYS A 17 6.58 -8.28 -12.19
C LYS A 17 5.64 -7.90 -13.33
N GLY A 18 5.90 -6.79 -14.00
CA GLY A 18 5.09 -6.32 -15.12
C GLY A 18 3.87 -5.50 -14.70
N GLY A 19 3.84 -5.02 -13.47
CA GLY A 19 2.78 -4.13 -13.02
C GLY A 19 2.77 -2.82 -13.76
N THR A 20 1.59 -2.24 -13.95
CA THR A 20 1.40 -1.01 -14.71
C THR A 20 0.86 0.10 -13.81
N VAL A 21 1.10 1.34 -14.23
CA VAL A 21 0.57 2.52 -13.55
C VAL A 21 -0.86 2.78 -14.05
N HIS A 22 -1.82 2.67 -13.13
CA HIS A 22 -3.24 2.93 -13.43
C HIS A 22 -3.93 3.40 -12.14
N HIS A 23 -5.21 3.77 -12.23
CA HIS A 23 -5.88 4.37 -11.06
C HIS A 23 -6.12 3.39 -9.90
N ASP A 24 -5.99 2.09 -10.10
CA ASP A 24 -6.09 1.09 -9.04
C ASP A 24 -4.72 0.56 -8.58
N ILE A 25 -3.64 1.26 -8.94
CA ILE A 25 -2.28 0.82 -8.61
C ILE A 25 -2.07 0.60 -7.11
N THR A 26 -2.67 1.45 -6.28
CA THR A 26 -2.54 1.33 -4.82
C THR A 26 -3.12 0.00 -4.34
N LEU A 27 -4.28 -0.39 -4.86
CA LEU A 27 -4.89 -1.68 -4.54
C LEU A 27 -3.98 -2.84 -4.98
N ASP A 28 -3.45 -2.78 -6.20
CA ASP A 28 -2.55 -3.81 -6.71
C ASP A 28 -1.30 -3.97 -5.85
N ILE A 29 -0.75 -2.85 -5.38
CA ILE A 29 0.44 -2.88 -4.53
C ILE A 29 0.11 -3.47 -3.16
N PHE A 30 -1.03 -3.13 -2.56
CA PHE A 30 -1.46 -3.74 -1.30
C PHE A 30 -1.68 -5.25 -1.47
N GLN A 31 -2.26 -5.68 -2.58
CA GLN A 31 -2.45 -7.11 -2.86
C GLN A 31 -1.11 -7.83 -3.02
N LEU A 32 -0.13 -7.20 -3.65
CA LEU A 32 1.22 -7.74 -3.76
C LEU A 32 1.83 -7.95 -2.37
N ILE A 33 1.71 -6.98 -1.48
CA ILE A 33 2.19 -7.11 -0.10
C ILE A 33 1.49 -8.28 0.60
N GLU A 34 0.17 -8.37 0.49
CA GLU A 34 -0.62 -9.41 1.14
C GLU A 34 -0.24 -10.82 0.66
N ASN A 35 0.07 -10.96 -0.62
CA ASN A 35 0.34 -12.26 -1.24
C ASN A 35 1.82 -12.64 -1.27
N ASN A 36 2.70 -11.81 -0.73
CA ASN A 36 4.13 -12.08 -0.67
C ASN A 36 4.55 -12.18 0.80
N GLU A 37 4.99 -13.36 1.22
CA GLU A 37 5.32 -13.63 2.62
C GLU A 37 6.38 -12.67 3.19
N SER A 38 7.42 -12.39 2.42
CA SER A 38 8.50 -11.49 2.85
C SER A 38 8.00 -10.07 3.02
N LEU A 39 7.24 -9.57 2.04
CA LEU A 39 6.69 -8.22 2.11
C LEU A 39 5.65 -8.10 3.22
N LEU A 40 4.82 -9.10 3.39
CA LEU A 40 3.82 -9.11 4.46
C LEU A 40 4.48 -9.08 5.83
N SER A 41 5.55 -9.84 6.02
CA SER A 41 6.32 -9.85 7.27
C SER A 41 6.88 -8.45 7.59
N ASP A 42 7.49 -7.79 6.60
CA ASP A 42 8.01 -6.44 6.76
C ASP A 42 6.89 -5.44 7.05
N TYR A 43 5.76 -5.57 6.35
CA TYR A 43 4.59 -4.74 6.60
C TYR A 43 4.07 -4.90 8.03
N GLN A 44 3.96 -6.11 8.51
CA GLN A 44 3.48 -6.38 9.86
C GLN A 44 4.43 -5.82 10.92
N SER A 45 5.74 -5.88 10.68
CA SER A 45 6.72 -5.27 11.55
C SER A 45 6.55 -3.75 11.62
N LEU A 46 6.36 -3.10 10.48
CA LEU A 46 6.11 -1.67 10.43
C LEU A 46 4.79 -1.30 11.13
N ALA A 47 3.76 -2.10 10.94
CA ALA A 47 2.44 -1.84 11.54
C ALA A 47 2.46 -1.91 13.07
N LYS A 48 3.43 -2.59 13.67
CA LYS A 48 3.60 -2.61 15.13
C LYS A 48 4.16 -1.30 15.67
N HIS A 49 4.91 -0.56 14.85
CA HIS A 49 5.63 0.63 15.28
C HIS A 49 5.00 1.94 14.79
N TYR A 50 4.20 1.89 13.73
CA TYR A 50 3.63 3.09 13.11
C TYR A 50 2.12 2.98 12.98
N LYS A 51 1.40 4.02 13.38
CA LYS A 51 -0.07 4.02 13.36
C LYS A 51 -0.65 4.27 11.97
N GLU A 52 0.07 4.97 11.12
CA GLU A 52 -0.43 5.42 9.82
C GLU A 52 0.28 4.74 8.64
N VAL A 53 0.47 3.42 8.75
CA VAL A 53 1.18 2.66 7.72
C VAL A 53 0.47 2.75 6.37
N ASN A 54 -0.83 2.42 6.34
CA ASN A 54 -1.56 2.38 5.07
C ASN A 54 -1.70 3.75 4.40
N PRO A 55 -2.05 4.83 5.11
CA PRO A 55 -2.08 6.16 4.51
C PRO A 55 -0.71 6.59 3.97
N THR A 56 0.36 6.27 4.70
CA THR A 56 1.71 6.63 4.28
C THR A 56 2.14 5.85 3.04
N ILE A 57 1.80 4.56 2.96
CA ILE A 57 2.04 3.76 1.76
C ILE A 57 1.30 4.37 0.57
N GLY A 58 0.01 4.66 0.71
CA GLY A 58 -0.78 5.27 -0.35
C GLY A 58 -0.22 6.61 -0.82
N LYS A 59 0.17 7.45 0.11
CA LYS A 59 0.78 8.75 -0.20
C LYS A 59 2.09 8.58 -0.96
N THR A 60 2.93 7.66 -0.52
CA THR A 60 4.23 7.39 -1.18
C THR A 60 4.02 6.92 -2.61
N ILE A 61 3.04 6.04 -2.84
CA ILE A 61 2.72 5.57 -4.19
C ILE A 61 2.29 6.74 -5.08
N ARG A 62 1.37 7.58 -4.60
CA ARG A 62 0.89 8.72 -5.37
C ARG A 62 2.00 9.71 -5.69
N GLU A 63 2.88 9.98 -4.75
CA GLU A 63 4.02 10.88 -4.97
C GLU A 63 5.03 10.28 -5.95
N HIS A 64 5.29 8.98 -5.83
CA HIS A 64 6.25 8.30 -6.70
C HIS A 64 5.85 8.35 -8.17
N PHE A 65 4.55 8.23 -8.47
CA PHE A 65 4.03 8.23 -9.84
C PHE A 65 3.35 9.54 -10.24
N ASP A 66 3.42 10.57 -9.39
CA ASP A 66 2.80 11.87 -9.61
C ASP A 66 1.27 11.79 -9.85
N LEU A 67 0.59 10.98 -9.05
CA LEU A 67 -0.84 10.74 -9.17
C LEU A 67 -1.63 11.71 -8.28
N ARG A 68 -1.47 13.00 -8.47
CA ARG A 68 -2.00 14.04 -7.57
C ARG A 68 -3.53 14.08 -7.46
N ASN A 69 -4.21 13.74 -8.53
CA ASN A 69 -5.66 13.81 -8.61
C ASN A 69 -6.32 12.44 -8.61
N ASP A 70 -5.53 11.40 -8.42
CA ASP A 70 -6.05 10.04 -8.45
C ASP A 70 -6.62 9.68 -7.08
N LYS A 71 -7.94 9.61 -7.03
CA LYS A 71 -8.65 9.11 -5.86
C LYS A 71 -8.83 7.61 -6.03
N THR A 72 -7.78 6.87 -5.69
CA THR A 72 -7.88 5.42 -5.68
C THR A 72 -9.01 5.01 -4.73
N ARG A 73 -10.03 4.37 -5.28
CA ARG A 73 -11.10 3.81 -4.47
C ARG A 73 -10.62 2.54 -3.80
N LEU A 74 -10.39 2.62 -2.52
CA LEU A 74 -10.11 1.43 -1.72
C LEU A 74 -11.44 0.71 -1.49
N VAL A 75 -11.70 -0.32 -2.28
CA VAL A 75 -12.95 -1.06 -2.20
C VAL A 75 -12.86 -2.06 -1.05
N ASN A 76 -13.77 -1.92 -0.11
CA ASN A 76 -13.85 -2.79 1.05
C ASN A 76 -14.03 -4.26 0.61
N GLY A 77 -13.18 -5.12 1.12
CA GLY A 77 -13.29 -6.56 0.89
C GLY A 77 -12.33 -7.15 -0.12
N GLN A 78 -11.65 -6.33 -0.91
CA GLN A 78 -10.71 -6.81 -1.93
C GLN A 78 -9.33 -7.16 -1.39
N CYS A 79 -8.94 -6.61 -0.25
CA CYS A 79 -7.64 -6.86 0.36
C CYS A 79 -7.76 -6.68 1.87
N LYS A 80 -7.18 -7.61 2.64
CA LYS A 80 -7.22 -7.54 4.11
C LYS A 80 -6.52 -6.31 4.66
N LEU A 81 -5.44 -5.89 4.04
CA LEU A 81 -4.71 -4.70 4.47
C LEU A 81 -5.56 -3.45 4.27
N ILE A 82 -6.31 -3.38 3.17
CA ILE A 82 -7.22 -2.28 2.89
C ILE A 82 -8.41 -2.30 3.86
N LYS A 83 -8.92 -3.47 4.20
CA LYS A 83 -9.96 -3.60 5.22
C LYS A 83 -9.50 -3.01 6.56
N ASN A 84 -8.27 -3.29 6.95
CA ASN A 84 -7.70 -2.74 8.18
C ASN A 84 -7.59 -1.22 8.10
N TYR A 85 -7.15 -0.71 6.95
CA TYR A 85 -7.10 0.72 6.70
C TYR A 85 -8.48 1.36 6.87
N MET A 86 -9.49 0.83 6.19
CA MET A 86 -10.86 1.36 6.26
C MET A 86 -11.41 1.28 7.69
N ARG A 87 -11.09 0.20 8.40
CA ARG A 87 -11.52 0.02 9.79
C ARG A 87 -10.96 1.10 10.71
N PHE A 88 -9.69 1.48 10.53
CA PHE A 88 -9.06 2.51 11.36
C PHE A 88 -9.49 3.92 10.99
N HIS A 89 -9.71 4.20 9.72
CA HIS A 89 -9.98 5.54 9.23
C HIS A 89 -11.46 5.91 9.17
N ASN A 90 -12.35 4.93 9.21
CA ASN A 90 -13.80 5.16 9.26
C ASN A 90 -14.33 5.20 10.69
N LYS A 91 -13.48 5.07 11.67
CA LYS A 91 -13.86 5.37 13.05
C LYS A 91 -13.79 6.87 13.23
N ALA A 92 -14.91 7.47 13.02
CA ALA A 92 -15.04 8.87 13.39
C ALA A 92 -14.96 9.02 14.89
#